data_32f4c0255a0efab5ea9d19f477cf5e8f
#
_entry.id   32f4c0255a0efab5ea9d19f477cf5e8f
#
_cell.length_a   1.000
_cell.length_b   1.000
_cell.length_c   1.000
_cell.angle_alpha   90.00
_cell.angle_beta   90.00
_cell.angle_gamma   90.00
#
_symmetry.space_group_name_H-M   'P 1'
#
loop_
_entity.id
_entity.type
_entity.pdbx_description
1 polymer ?
#
loop_
_entity_poly.entity_id
_entity_poly.type
_entity_poly.pdbx_seq_one_letter_code
_entity_poly.pdbx_strand_id
1 'polypeptide(L)'
;MKSILLTLLLIVPFAVAEKQPEGKSVIEFNAEFNTSNGYKDLGRVNGARLYRVDIESKPALRDKYKIKSVPTIIYFYDGEERYRWEAGIDMKLHVHFTEINEVVARY
;
A
#
# COMPACT_ATOMS: atom_id res chain seq x y z
N MET A 1 -33.76 -18.06 -10.77
CA MET A 1 -33.56 -17.91 -10.43
C MET A 1 -32.97 -17.82 -10.26
N LYS A 2 -32.70 -17.92 -10.21
CA LYS A 2 -32.12 -17.79 -9.85
C LYS A 2 -31.40 -17.24 -9.93
N SER A 3 -31.26 -17.05 -10.22
CA SER A 3 -30.62 -16.50 -10.17
C SER A 3 -30.17 -15.83 -9.92
N ILE A 4 -30.37 -15.63 -9.69
CA ILE A 4 -30.05 -14.83 -9.34
C ILE A 4 -29.33 -14.52 -8.87
N LEU A 5 -29.19 -14.73 -8.67
CA LEU A 5 -28.51 -14.40 -8.14
C LEU A 5 -27.73 -14.11 -8.32
N LEU A 6 -27.67 -14.17 -8.73
CA LEU A 6 -26.95 -13.77 -8.77
C LEU A 6 -26.48 -13.04 -8.80
N THR A 7 -26.77 -12.86 -8.84
CA THR A 7 -26.57 -11.87 -8.82
C THR A 7 -26.03 -11.19 -8.29
N LEU A 8 -25.99 -11.27 -7.74
CA LEU A 8 -25.51 -10.58 -7.13
C LEU A 8 -24.51 -10.45 -7.12
N LEU A 9 -24.21 -10.89 -7.16
CA LEU A 9 -23.21 -10.75 -7.14
C LEU A 9 -22.73 -9.99 -7.80
N LEU A 10 -23.07 -9.58 -8.37
CA LEU A 10 -22.72 -8.79 -9.08
C LEU A 10 -22.37 -7.61 -8.61
N ILE A 11 -22.76 -7.28 -7.92
CA ILE A 11 -22.49 -6.25 -7.18
C ILE A 11 -21.22 -6.35 -6.79
N VAL A 12 -20.99 -7.40 -6.60
CA VAL A 12 -19.82 -7.78 -6.24
C VAL A 12 -18.75 -7.32 -7.04
N PRO A 13 -18.85 -7.23 -8.28
CA PRO A 13 -17.75 -6.87 -9.07
C PRO A 13 -17.01 -5.70 -8.56
N PHE A 14 -17.67 -4.74 -8.06
CA PHE A 14 -16.93 -3.66 -7.70
C PHE A 14 -16.16 -3.94 -6.51
N ALA A 15 -16.52 -4.86 -5.83
CA ALA A 15 -15.76 -5.22 -4.69
C ALA A 15 -14.44 -5.73 -5.13
N VAL A 16 -14.38 -6.26 -6.32
CA VAL A 16 -13.16 -6.76 -6.80
C VAL A 16 -12.18 -5.67 -6.95
N ALA A 17 -12.61 -4.51 -7.33
CA ALA A 17 -11.70 -3.41 -7.50
C ALA A 17 -11.08 -3.01 -6.18
N GLU A 18 -11.70 -3.43 -5.09
CA GLU A 18 -11.16 -3.10 -3.80
C GLU A 18 -10.42 -4.25 -3.19
N LYS A 19 -10.26 -5.31 -3.94
CA LYS A 19 -9.61 -6.48 -3.43
C LYS A 19 -8.16 -6.22 -3.12
N GLN A 20 -7.70 -6.76 -2.03
CA GLN A 20 -6.31 -6.62 -1.64
C GLN A 20 -5.41 -7.41 -2.58
N PRO A 21 -4.20 -6.93 -2.83
CA PRO A 21 -3.26 -7.68 -3.65
C PRO A 21 -2.94 -9.01 -3.00
N GLU A 22 -2.78 -10.04 -3.82
CA GLU A 22 -2.35 -11.33 -3.34
C GLU A 22 -0.84 -11.40 -3.28
N GLY A 23 -0.32 -12.21 -2.38
CA GLY A 23 1.10 -12.35 -2.21
C GLY A 23 1.70 -11.15 -1.49
N LYS A 24 2.97 -10.92 -1.73
CA LYS A 24 3.69 -9.85 -1.06
C LYS A 24 3.58 -8.56 -1.87
N SER A 25 3.25 -7.46 -1.20
CA SER A 25 3.23 -6.16 -1.83
C SER A 25 3.79 -5.12 -0.89
N VAL A 26 4.42 -4.10 -1.46
CA VAL A 26 4.96 -2.97 -0.73
C VAL A 26 4.36 -1.73 -1.35
N ILE A 27 3.69 -0.93 -0.55
CA ILE A 27 2.98 0.24 -1.04
C ILE A 27 3.50 1.48 -0.32
N GLU A 28 3.88 2.47 -1.12
CA GLU A 28 4.24 3.77 -0.58
C GLU A 28 3.02 4.68 -0.69
N PHE A 29 2.58 5.20 0.45
CA PHE A 29 1.49 6.18 0.51
C PHE A 29 2.11 7.56 0.68
N ASN A 30 1.81 8.46 -0.24
CA ASN A 30 2.37 9.81 -0.18
C ASN A 30 1.28 10.78 -0.63
N ALA A 31 1.57 12.05 -0.57
CA ALA A 31 0.66 13.10 -1.02
C ALA A 31 1.34 13.92 -2.09
N GLU A 32 0.55 14.51 -2.96
CA GLU A 32 1.13 15.25 -4.08
C GLU A 32 2.03 16.38 -3.62
N PHE A 33 1.65 17.09 -2.56
CA PHE A 33 2.47 18.19 -2.07
C PHE A 33 3.82 17.71 -1.56
N ASN A 34 3.99 16.42 -1.30
CA ASN A 34 5.22 15.86 -0.77
C ASN A 34 5.94 14.95 -1.77
N THR A 35 5.61 15.07 -3.05
CA THR A 35 6.15 14.20 -4.10
C THR A 35 7.67 14.23 -4.14
N SER A 36 8.27 15.38 -3.91
CA SER A 36 9.73 15.50 -3.99
C SER A 36 10.43 14.68 -2.90
N ASN A 37 9.71 14.32 -1.85
CA ASN A 37 10.24 13.50 -0.77
C ASN A 37 9.80 12.02 -0.88
N GLY A 38 9.28 11.62 -2.05
CA GLY A 38 8.94 10.22 -2.26
C GLY A 38 10.15 9.35 -2.08
N TYR A 39 9.92 8.10 -1.71
CA TYR A 39 11.01 7.18 -1.45
C TYR A 39 11.68 6.79 -2.76
N LYS A 40 12.88 7.30 -2.98
CA LYS A 40 13.54 7.17 -4.27
C LYS A 40 13.95 5.74 -4.58
N ASP A 41 14.22 4.97 -3.55
CA ASP A 41 14.73 3.61 -3.74
C ASP A 41 13.63 2.55 -3.72
N LEU A 42 12.38 2.95 -3.86
CA LEU A 42 11.30 1.96 -3.87
C LEU A 42 11.54 0.89 -4.94
N GLY A 43 12.04 1.29 -6.09
CA GLY A 43 12.30 0.36 -7.17
C GLY A 43 13.40 -0.64 -6.88
N ARG A 44 14.16 -0.45 -5.79
CA ARG A 44 15.23 -1.37 -5.41
C ARG A 44 14.75 -2.40 -4.39
N VAL A 45 13.48 -2.29 -3.99
CA VAL A 45 12.87 -3.31 -3.13
C VAL A 45 12.52 -4.49 -4.04
N ASN A 46 12.85 -5.70 -3.60
CA ASN A 46 12.54 -6.90 -4.37
C ASN A 46 11.76 -7.89 -3.54
N GLY A 47 11.21 -8.90 -4.22
CA GLY A 47 10.45 -9.94 -3.55
C GLY A 47 8.99 -9.58 -3.34
N ALA A 48 8.53 -8.44 -3.84
CA ALA A 48 7.16 -7.99 -3.64
C ALA A 48 6.73 -7.15 -4.84
N ARG A 49 5.43 -7.04 -5.04
CA ARG A 49 4.91 -6.08 -6.00
C ARG A 49 4.97 -4.69 -5.37
N LEU A 50 5.27 -3.69 -6.18
CA LEU A 50 5.51 -2.35 -5.68
C LEU A 50 4.43 -1.41 -6.21
N TYR A 51 3.89 -0.57 -5.31
CA TYR A 51 2.85 0.39 -5.67
C TYR A 51 3.12 1.73 -5.02
N ARG A 52 2.66 2.79 -5.67
CA ARG A 52 2.61 4.13 -5.08
C ARG A 52 1.17 4.61 -5.11
N VAL A 53 0.70 5.14 -3.98
CA VAL A 53 -0.66 5.62 -3.85
C VAL A 53 -0.64 7.05 -3.37
N ASP A 54 -1.41 7.90 -4.04
CA ASP A 54 -1.60 9.28 -3.63
C ASP A 54 -2.82 9.33 -2.72
N ILE A 55 -2.60 9.62 -1.44
CA ILE A 55 -3.68 9.59 -0.47
C ILE A 55 -4.67 10.73 -0.64
N GLU A 56 -4.28 11.77 -1.38
CA GLU A 56 -5.21 12.87 -1.63
C GLU A 56 -6.25 12.47 -2.66
N SER A 57 -5.87 11.66 -3.64
CA SER A 57 -6.82 11.18 -4.62
C SER A 57 -7.54 9.91 -4.16
N LYS A 58 -7.05 9.28 -3.09
CA LYS A 58 -7.65 8.07 -2.55
C LYS A 58 -7.79 8.17 -1.03
N PRO A 59 -8.64 9.09 -0.57
CA PRO A 59 -8.76 9.30 0.88
C PRO A 59 -9.32 8.10 1.63
N ALA A 60 -10.07 7.23 0.94
CA ALA A 60 -10.56 6.03 1.60
C ALA A 60 -9.42 5.11 2.01
N LEU A 61 -8.36 5.06 1.22
CA LEU A 61 -7.21 4.24 1.58
C LEU A 61 -6.41 4.86 2.71
N ARG A 62 -6.32 6.21 2.72
CA ARG A 62 -5.69 6.89 3.83
C ARG A 62 -6.36 6.51 5.15
N ASP A 63 -7.69 6.53 5.16
CA ASP A 63 -8.43 6.21 6.37
C ASP A 63 -8.35 4.73 6.73
N LYS A 64 -8.46 3.87 5.72
CA LYS A 64 -8.42 2.43 5.93
C LYS A 64 -7.12 1.99 6.57
N TYR A 65 -6.01 2.52 6.10
CA TYR A 65 -4.70 2.13 6.60
C TYR A 65 -4.13 3.10 7.63
N LYS A 66 -4.94 4.08 8.04
CA LYS A 66 -4.56 5.03 9.10
C LYS A 66 -3.22 5.69 8.79
N ILE A 67 -3.12 6.27 7.60
CA ILE A 67 -1.90 6.95 7.19
C ILE A 67 -1.88 8.32 7.88
N LYS A 68 -0.94 8.50 8.79
CA LYS A 68 -0.84 9.73 9.59
C LYS A 68 0.29 10.63 9.15
N SER A 69 1.28 10.09 8.46
CA SER A 69 2.41 10.87 7.98
C SER A 69 2.74 10.41 6.58
N VAL A 70 3.41 11.24 5.82
CA VAL A 70 3.81 10.90 4.46
C VAL A 70 5.28 11.19 4.27
N PRO A 71 5.97 10.35 3.53
CA PRO A 71 5.46 9.08 3.02
C PRO A 71 5.42 7.99 4.10
N THR A 72 4.52 7.04 3.93
CA THR A 72 4.48 5.83 4.74
C THR A 72 4.58 4.65 3.79
N ILE A 73 5.46 3.71 4.09
CA ILE A 73 5.57 2.48 3.32
C ILE A 73 5.02 1.35 4.17
N ILE A 74 4.14 0.55 3.58
CA ILE A 74 3.59 -0.62 4.28
C ILE A 74 3.85 -1.85 3.45
N TYR A 75 4.33 -2.90 4.12
CA TYR A 75 4.50 -4.22 3.53
C TYR A 75 3.29 -5.06 3.90
N PHE A 76 2.64 -5.62 2.89
CA PHE A 76 1.47 -6.48 3.06
C PHE A 76 1.78 -7.88 2.56
N TYR A 77 1.17 -8.88 3.20
CA TYR A 77 1.18 -10.23 2.69
C TYR A 77 -0.27 -10.67 2.60
N ASP A 78 -0.73 -10.95 1.37
CA ASP A 78 -2.11 -11.33 1.09
C ASP A 78 -3.09 -10.30 1.67
N GLY A 79 -2.76 -9.03 1.52
CA GLY A 79 -3.61 -7.93 1.95
C GLY A 79 -3.54 -7.61 3.44
N GLU A 80 -2.74 -8.35 4.18
CA GLU A 80 -2.63 -8.13 5.62
C GLU A 80 -1.35 -7.36 5.91
N GLU A 81 -1.47 -6.27 6.66
CA GLU A 81 -0.31 -5.45 6.99
C GLU A 81 0.65 -6.23 7.88
N ARG A 82 1.93 -6.27 7.49
CA ARG A 82 2.95 -6.95 8.26
C ARG A 82 3.91 -5.99 8.90
N TYR A 83 4.21 -4.88 8.24
CA TYR A 83 5.19 -3.94 8.75
C TYR A 83 5.00 -2.60 8.08
N ARG A 84 5.33 -1.51 8.78
CA ARG A 84 5.27 -0.19 8.16
C ARG A 84 6.42 0.68 8.62
N TRP A 85 6.79 1.60 7.75
CA TRP A 85 7.79 2.61 8.00
C TRP A 85 7.12 3.96 7.79
N GLU A 86 7.17 4.81 8.81
CA GLU A 86 6.48 6.09 8.77
C GLU A 86 7.48 7.23 8.83
N ALA A 87 7.26 8.26 8.03
CA ALA A 87 8.11 9.43 8.04
C ALA A 87 7.90 10.23 9.31
N GLY A 88 8.93 10.94 9.71
CA GLY A 88 8.83 11.86 10.83
C GLY A 88 8.37 13.22 10.35
N ILE A 89 8.64 14.24 11.17
CA ILE A 89 8.16 15.59 10.88
C ILE A 89 8.84 16.20 9.66
N ASP A 90 9.97 15.68 9.23
CA ASP A 90 10.63 16.17 8.02
C ASP A 90 9.96 15.62 6.75
N MET A 91 8.97 14.75 6.88
CA MET A 91 8.22 14.18 5.77
C MET A 91 9.11 13.43 4.81
N LYS A 92 10.11 12.72 5.34
CA LYS A 92 11.02 11.90 4.56
C LYS A 92 11.21 10.56 5.24
N LEU A 93 11.40 9.51 4.43
CA LEU A 93 11.76 8.20 4.96
C LEU A 93 13.26 8.04 4.87
N HIS A 94 13.86 7.63 5.96
CA HIS A 94 15.31 7.45 6.04
C HIS A 94 15.72 5.98 6.09
N VAL A 95 14.75 5.07 5.95
CA VAL A 95 15.06 3.65 5.96
C VAL A 95 15.81 3.29 4.69
N HIS A 96 16.81 2.43 4.81
CA HIS A 96 17.53 1.94 3.64
C HIS A 96 16.74 0.81 3.01
N PHE A 97 16.77 0.69 1.67
CA PHE A 97 15.98 -0.32 0.99
C PHE A 97 16.36 -1.74 1.39
N THR A 98 17.60 -1.95 1.85
CA THR A 98 17.99 -3.29 2.29
C THR A 98 17.23 -3.73 3.53
N GLU A 99 16.85 -2.80 4.39
CA GLU A 99 16.03 -3.16 5.55
C GLU A 99 14.65 -3.61 5.08
N ILE A 100 14.08 -2.91 4.11
CA ILE A 100 12.77 -3.29 3.58
C ILE A 100 12.88 -4.67 2.94
N ASN A 101 13.95 -4.91 2.17
CA ASN A 101 14.16 -6.21 1.54
C ASN A 101 14.26 -7.33 2.57
N GLU A 102 14.93 -7.06 3.69
CA GLU A 102 15.05 -8.06 4.74
C GLU A 102 13.71 -8.41 5.35
N VAL A 103 12.88 -7.40 5.59
CA VAL A 103 11.56 -7.63 6.18
C VAL A 103 10.69 -8.42 5.20
N VAL A 104 10.72 -8.03 3.92
CA VAL A 104 9.93 -8.71 2.90
C VAL A 104 10.37 -10.17 2.76
N ALA A 105 11.66 -10.43 2.86
CA ALA A 105 12.18 -11.80 2.74
C ALA A 105 11.83 -12.64 3.95
N ARG A 106 11.73 -12.02 5.13
CA ARG A 106 11.56 -12.75 6.38
C ARG A 106 10.09 -12.96 6.75
N TYR A 107 9.28 -12.01 6.47
CA TYR A 107 7.88 -12.03 6.91
C TYR A 107 6.91 -12.02 5.75
#